data_3cb1549fad438903d586f3a3845f283f
#
_entry.id   3cb1549fad438903d586f3a3845f283f
#
_cell.length_a   1.000
_cell.length_b   1.000
_cell.length_c   1.000
_cell.angle_alpha   90.00
_cell.angle_beta   90.00
_cell.angle_gamma   90.00
#
_symmetry.space_group_name_H-M   'P 1'
#
loop_
_entity.id
_entity.type
_entity.pdbx_description
1 polymer ?
#
loop_
_entity_poly.entity_id
_entity_poly.type
_entity_poly.pdbx_seq_one_letter_code
_entity_poly.pdbx_strand_id
1 'polypeptide(L)'
;MEHGSRLVLCVDDELIGLQVRKILLERAGYRVLTAQDGHEGLEVFRKEPVEAVVLDFSMPGMDGGEVASRMRQDKPDVPILLLSAYVGLPADVTRLVDLYMTKGEGPDVLLQKLGDMLHLEQEV
;
A
#
# COMPACT_ATOMS: atom_id res chain seq x y z
N MET A 1 0.22 -8.96 -20.08
CA MET A 1 0.39 -7.52 -20.12
C MET A 1 0.93 -7.01 -18.80
N GLU A 2 2.00 -6.30 -18.84
CA GLU A 2 2.47 -5.69 -17.62
C GLU A 2 1.46 -4.62 -17.17
N HIS A 3 1.63 -4.16 -15.95
CA HIS A 3 0.67 -3.25 -15.34
C HIS A 3 0.90 -1.79 -15.72
N GLY A 4 1.39 -1.56 -16.96
CA GLY A 4 1.53 -0.23 -17.52
C GLY A 4 2.49 0.66 -16.77
N SER A 5 3.46 0.06 -16.10
CA SER A 5 4.42 0.82 -15.29
C SER A 5 3.73 1.66 -14.21
N ARG A 6 2.62 1.15 -13.65
CA ARG A 6 1.94 1.80 -12.55
C ARG A 6 2.89 1.98 -11.38
N LEU A 7 2.83 3.13 -10.74
CA LEU A 7 3.72 3.48 -9.63
C LEU A 7 3.06 3.16 -8.30
N VAL A 8 3.68 2.25 -7.54
CA VAL A 8 3.19 1.79 -6.25
C VAL A 8 4.14 2.23 -5.15
N LEU A 9 3.61 2.79 -4.09
CA LEU A 9 4.38 3.13 -2.89
C LEU A 9 4.17 2.05 -1.85
N CYS A 10 5.25 1.45 -1.37
CA CYS A 10 5.21 0.48 -0.27
C CYS A 10 5.79 1.11 0.98
N VAL A 11 5.05 1.08 2.08
CA VAL A 11 5.47 1.67 3.36
C VAL A 11 5.48 0.58 4.42
N ASP A 12 6.64 0.34 5.02
CA ASP A 12 6.81 -0.68 6.05
C ASP A 12 8.13 -0.41 6.78
N ASP A 13 8.09 -0.46 8.11
CA ASP A 13 9.31 -0.24 8.90
C ASP A 13 10.25 -1.44 8.92
N GLU A 14 9.78 -2.59 8.46
CA GLU A 14 10.58 -3.81 8.41
C GLU A 14 11.28 -3.90 7.07
N LEU A 15 12.57 -3.61 7.04
CA LEU A 15 13.31 -3.45 5.80
C LEU A 15 13.31 -4.69 4.92
N ILE A 16 13.48 -5.87 5.51
CA ILE A 16 13.54 -7.11 4.72
C ILE A 16 12.22 -7.37 4.01
N GLY A 17 11.11 -7.26 4.73
CA GLY A 17 9.79 -7.43 4.12
C GLY A 17 9.53 -6.43 3.03
N LEU A 18 9.97 -5.19 3.24
CA LEU A 18 9.80 -4.12 2.27
C LEU A 18 10.57 -4.42 0.98
N GLN A 19 11.82 -4.88 1.11
CA GLN A 19 12.64 -5.21 -0.05
C GLN A 19 12.07 -6.40 -0.83
N VAL A 20 11.59 -7.42 -0.12
CA VAL A 20 10.98 -8.57 -0.78
C VAL A 20 9.74 -8.14 -1.56
N ARG A 21 8.92 -7.30 -0.96
CA ARG A 21 7.71 -6.81 -1.63
C ARG A 21 8.03 -5.99 -2.86
N LYS A 22 9.06 -5.16 -2.76
CA LYS A 22 9.53 -4.37 -3.91
C LYS A 22 9.91 -5.27 -5.08
N ILE A 23 10.71 -6.30 -4.82
CA ILE A 23 11.14 -7.23 -5.87
C ILE A 23 9.93 -7.94 -6.48
N LEU A 24 9.02 -8.41 -5.64
CA LEU A 24 7.83 -9.11 -6.09
C LEU A 24 6.99 -8.23 -7.03
N LEU A 25 6.76 -7.00 -6.64
CA LEU A 25 5.92 -6.10 -7.42
C LEU A 25 6.62 -5.66 -8.70
N GLU A 26 7.93 -5.43 -8.65
CA GLU A 26 8.67 -5.07 -9.85
C GLU A 26 8.66 -6.20 -10.89
N ARG A 27 8.74 -7.43 -10.43
CA ARG A 27 8.64 -8.57 -11.34
C ARG A 27 7.27 -8.70 -11.98
N ALA A 28 6.25 -8.19 -11.31
CA ALA A 28 4.90 -8.19 -11.85
C ALA A 28 4.63 -7.00 -12.78
N GLY A 29 5.62 -6.13 -12.98
CA GLY A 29 5.50 -5.02 -13.93
C GLY A 29 5.24 -3.66 -13.32
N TYR A 30 5.20 -3.55 -12.00
CA TYR A 30 5.01 -2.26 -11.33
C TYR A 30 6.33 -1.52 -11.17
N ARG A 31 6.26 -0.21 -11.12
CA ARG A 31 7.34 0.62 -10.59
C ARG A 31 7.07 0.79 -9.10
N VAL A 32 8.12 0.72 -8.26
CA VAL A 32 7.93 0.71 -6.81
C VAL A 32 8.82 1.74 -6.15
N LEU A 33 8.22 2.56 -5.30
CA LEU A 33 8.93 3.41 -4.35
C LEU A 33 8.71 2.83 -2.95
N THR A 34 9.67 3.01 -2.08
CA THR A 34 9.59 2.48 -0.71
C THR A 34 9.78 3.59 0.31
N ALA A 35 9.19 3.40 1.49
CA ALA A 35 9.38 4.27 2.63
C ALA A 35 9.38 3.41 3.89
N GLN A 36 10.19 3.78 4.88
CA GLN A 36 10.39 2.97 6.06
C GLN A 36 9.60 3.45 7.28
N ASP A 37 8.88 4.55 7.16
CA ASP A 37 8.00 5.02 8.22
C ASP A 37 6.91 5.90 7.64
N GLY A 38 5.96 6.29 8.50
CA GLY A 38 4.80 7.06 8.04
C GLY A 38 5.15 8.43 7.52
N HIS A 39 6.12 9.11 8.13
CA HIS A 39 6.53 10.44 7.69
C HIS A 39 7.16 10.39 6.31
N GLU A 40 8.09 9.47 6.11
CA GLU A 40 8.71 9.28 4.80
C GLU A 40 7.66 8.88 3.77
N GLY A 41 6.75 7.98 4.15
CA GLY A 41 5.69 7.55 3.26
C GLY A 41 4.82 8.71 2.78
N LEU A 42 4.44 9.58 3.69
CA LEU A 42 3.64 10.76 3.33
C LEU A 42 4.42 11.72 2.45
N GLU A 43 5.70 11.91 2.72
CA GLU A 43 6.54 12.79 1.92
C GLU A 43 6.63 12.29 0.47
N VAL A 44 6.90 10.99 0.29
CA VAL A 44 6.96 10.39 -1.04
C VAL A 44 5.60 10.49 -1.73
N PHE A 45 4.53 10.17 -0.99
CA PHE A 45 3.18 10.19 -1.52
C PHE A 45 2.80 11.57 -2.06
N ARG A 46 3.21 12.62 -1.37
CA ARG A 46 2.89 13.99 -1.79
C ARG A 46 3.71 14.44 -2.98
N LYS A 47 4.95 13.98 -3.08
CA LYS A 47 5.87 14.43 -4.14
C LYS A 47 5.74 13.66 -5.43
N GLU A 48 5.40 12.38 -5.36
CA GLU A 48 5.46 11.49 -6.52
C GLU A 48 4.05 11.15 -7.01
N PRO A 49 3.89 10.85 -8.30
CA PRO A 49 2.58 10.51 -8.85
C PRO A 49 2.21 9.06 -8.53
N VAL A 50 2.07 8.75 -7.26
CA VAL A 50 1.76 7.41 -6.75
C VAL A 50 0.35 7.03 -7.17
N GLU A 51 0.19 5.82 -7.70
CA GLU A 51 -1.09 5.34 -8.20
C GLU A 51 -1.74 4.31 -7.27
N ALA A 52 -0.97 3.73 -6.36
CA ALA A 52 -1.50 2.83 -5.32
C ALA A 52 -0.52 2.77 -4.18
N VAL A 53 -1.01 2.44 -2.99
CA VAL A 53 -0.18 2.31 -1.79
C VAL A 53 -0.38 0.95 -1.17
N VAL A 54 0.71 0.30 -0.79
CA VAL A 54 0.71 -0.89 0.05
C VAL A 54 1.30 -0.47 1.39
N LEU A 55 0.50 -0.46 2.43
CA LEU A 55 0.80 0.21 3.67
C LEU A 55 0.73 -0.76 4.85
N ASP A 56 1.82 -0.84 5.61
CA ASP A 56 1.84 -1.63 6.83
C ASP A 56 1.10 -0.90 7.96
N PHE A 57 0.26 -1.63 8.69
CA PHE A 57 -0.50 -1.05 9.78
C PHE A 57 0.36 -0.79 11.01
N SER A 58 1.21 -1.75 11.39
CA SER A 58 1.97 -1.66 12.64
C SER A 58 3.34 -1.05 12.41
N MET A 59 3.47 0.24 12.70
CA MET A 59 4.73 0.96 12.59
C MET A 59 4.92 1.84 13.81
N PRO A 60 6.16 2.01 14.28
CA PRO A 60 6.42 2.92 15.40
C PRO A 60 6.12 4.36 15.02
N GLY A 61 5.67 5.12 15.98
CA GLY A 61 5.32 6.52 15.78
C GLY A 61 3.94 6.66 15.16
N MET A 62 3.88 6.78 13.84
CA MET A 62 2.61 6.94 13.13
C MET A 62 2.20 5.60 12.55
N ASP A 63 1.10 5.02 13.04
CA ASP A 63 0.63 3.73 12.53
C ASP A 63 -0.06 3.89 11.17
N GLY A 64 -0.34 2.75 10.53
CA GLY A 64 -0.94 2.75 9.21
C GLY A 64 -2.30 3.41 9.14
N GLY A 65 -3.08 3.38 10.21
CA GLY A 65 -4.37 4.06 10.24
C GLY A 65 -4.23 5.56 10.12
N GLU A 66 -3.27 6.12 10.86
CA GLU A 66 -3.01 7.55 10.79
C GLU A 66 -2.45 7.96 9.43
N VAL A 67 -1.54 7.16 8.88
CA VAL A 67 -0.98 7.43 7.56
C VAL A 67 -2.07 7.40 6.50
N ALA A 68 -2.94 6.39 6.54
CA ALA A 68 -4.04 6.26 5.59
C ALA A 68 -4.98 7.45 5.67
N SER A 69 -5.27 7.91 6.89
CA SER A 69 -6.15 9.06 7.08
C SER A 69 -5.59 10.31 6.40
N ARG A 70 -4.29 10.55 6.56
CA ARG A 70 -3.64 11.69 5.94
C ARG A 70 -3.54 11.56 4.43
N MET A 71 -3.29 10.35 3.95
CA MET A 71 -3.27 10.10 2.50
C MET A 71 -4.63 10.39 1.87
N ARG A 72 -5.72 9.99 2.54
CA ARG A 72 -7.06 10.27 2.05
C ARG A 72 -7.34 11.76 1.96
N GLN A 73 -6.79 12.54 2.90
CA GLN A 73 -6.95 13.98 2.86
C GLN A 73 -6.17 14.60 1.70
N ASP A 74 -4.96 14.09 1.44
CA ASP A 74 -4.09 14.64 0.43
C ASP A 74 -4.50 14.26 -0.99
N LYS A 75 -4.81 12.98 -1.22
CA LYS A 75 -5.18 12.46 -2.53
C LYS A 75 -6.25 11.37 -2.37
N PRO A 76 -7.51 11.77 -2.23
CA PRO A 76 -8.58 10.83 -1.86
C PRO A 76 -8.83 9.70 -2.86
N ASP A 77 -8.37 9.83 -4.10
CA ASP A 77 -8.65 8.84 -5.12
C ASP A 77 -7.58 7.76 -5.26
N VAL A 78 -6.44 7.88 -4.56
CA VAL A 78 -5.40 6.87 -4.65
C VAL A 78 -5.77 5.67 -3.77
N PRO A 79 -5.86 4.46 -4.35
CA PRO A 79 -6.26 3.28 -3.57
C PRO A 79 -5.17 2.83 -2.61
N ILE A 80 -5.60 2.36 -1.45
CA ILE A 80 -4.71 1.92 -0.38
C ILE A 80 -5.04 0.48 0.00
N LEU A 81 -4.02 -0.39 -0.03
CA LEU A 81 -4.09 -1.75 0.47
C LEU A 81 -3.32 -1.81 1.78
N LEU A 82 -4.01 -2.14 2.87
CA LEU A 82 -3.41 -2.18 4.19
C LEU A 82 -2.97 -3.59 4.54
N LEU A 83 -1.75 -3.74 5.03
CA LEU A 83 -1.21 -5.01 5.49
C LEU A 83 -1.17 -5.04 7.01
N SER A 84 -1.60 -6.14 7.61
CA SER A 84 -1.60 -6.30 9.06
C SER A 84 -1.11 -7.69 9.43
N ALA A 85 -0.42 -7.79 10.57
CA ALA A 85 -0.07 -9.09 11.12
C ALA A 85 -1.29 -9.77 11.76
N TYR A 86 -2.38 -9.02 11.97
CA TYR A 86 -3.55 -9.51 12.70
C TYR A 86 -4.80 -9.41 11.85
N VAL A 87 -5.74 -10.32 12.11
CA VAL A 87 -7.10 -10.20 11.58
C VAL A 87 -7.91 -9.31 12.55
N GLY A 88 -9.01 -8.77 12.06
CA GLY A 88 -9.91 -8.03 12.92
C GLY A 88 -9.47 -6.61 13.24
N LEU A 89 -9.05 -5.86 12.23
CA LEU A 89 -8.72 -4.46 12.40
C LEU A 89 -9.97 -3.67 12.80
N PRO A 90 -9.79 -2.57 13.56
CA PRO A 90 -10.93 -1.72 13.94
C PRO A 90 -11.65 -1.16 12.71
N ALA A 91 -12.97 -0.99 12.84
CA ALA A 91 -13.78 -0.51 11.71
C ALA A 91 -13.38 0.89 11.25
N ASP A 92 -12.91 1.74 12.16
CA ASP A 92 -12.48 3.09 11.80
C ASP A 92 -11.20 3.07 10.96
N VAL A 93 -10.40 2.01 11.06
CA VAL A 93 -9.22 1.82 10.23
C VAL A 93 -9.62 1.25 8.86
N THR A 94 -10.44 0.20 8.85
CA THR A 94 -10.80 -0.46 7.60
C THR A 94 -11.59 0.47 6.67
N ARG A 95 -12.29 1.45 7.22
CA ARG A 95 -13.01 2.43 6.42
C ARG A 95 -12.10 3.38 5.65
N LEU A 96 -10.85 3.51 6.08
CA LEU A 96 -9.90 4.44 5.46
C LEU A 96 -9.19 3.84 4.27
N VAL A 97 -9.31 2.55 4.05
CA VAL A 97 -8.56 1.85 3.01
C VAL A 97 -9.51 1.14 2.06
N ASP A 98 -9.02 0.84 0.87
CA ASP A 98 -9.82 0.16 -0.16
C ASP A 98 -9.86 -1.33 0.08
N LEU A 99 -8.73 -1.92 0.45
CA LEU A 99 -8.64 -3.34 0.77
C LEU A 99 -7.68 -3.51 1.93
N TYR A 100 -7.80 -4.63 2.62
CA TYR A 100 -6.82 -5.01 3.63
C TYR A 100 -6.62 -6.51 3.59
N MET A 101 -5.45 -6.95 4.07
CA MET A 101 -5.11 -8.36 4.12
C MET A 101 -4.11 -8.58 5.25
N THR A 102 -3.97 -9.85 5.65
CA THR A 102 -2.94 -10.19 6.63
C THR A 102 -1.63 -10.50 5.91
N LYS A 103 -0.53 -10.27 6.58
CA LYS A 103 0.79 -10.56 6.03
C LYS A 103 1.00 -12.05 5.78
N GLY A 104 0.22 -12.91 6.43
CA GLY A 104 0.31 -14.35 6.24
C GLY A 104 -0.33 -14.87 4.96
N GLU A 105 -1.06 -14.06 4.23
CA GLU A 105 -1.79 -14.53 3.05
C GLU A 105 -0.91 -14.70 1.82
N GLY A 106 0.30 -14.44 1.81
CA GLY A 106 1.18 -14.78 0.73
C GLY A 106 1.18 -13.82 -0.46
N PRO A 107 2.21 -13.96 -1.32
CA PRO A 107 2.42 -13.00 -2.41
C PRO A 107 1.38 -13.06 -3.51
N ASP A 108 0.79 -14.22 -3.78
CA ASP A 108 -0.23 -14.31 -4.83
C ASP A 108 -1.46 -13.50 -4.48
N VAL A 109 -1.84 -13.52 -3.20
CA VAL A 109 -3.00 -12.74 -2.74
C VAL A 109 -2.71 -11.25 -2.83
N LEU A 110 -1.50 -10.83 -2.46
CA LEU A 110 -1.10 -9.44 -2.58
C LEU A 110 -1.21 -8.95 -4.02
N LEU A 111 -0.64 -9.70 -4.95
CA LEU A 111 -0.68 -9.33 -6.36
C LEU A 111 -2.09 -9.26 -6.89
N GLN A 112 -2.93 -10.23 -6.50
CA GLN A 112 -4.31 -10.25 -6.94
C GLN A 112 -5.09 -9.03 -6.42
N LYS A 113 -4.96 -8.74 -5.13
CA LYS A 113 -5.69 -7.63 -4.54
C LYS A 113 -5.23 -6.29 -5.11
N LEU A 114 -3.94 -6.13 -5.30
CA LEU A 114 -3.41 -4.90 -5.88
C LEU A 114 -3.90 -4.73 -7.32
N GLY A 115 -3.88 -5.79 -8.10
CA GLY A 115 -4.39 -5.75 -9.47
C GLY A 115 -5.86 -5.41 -9.51
N ASP A 116 -6.65 -5.98 -8.61
CA ASP A 116 -8.08 -5.71 -8.54
C ASP A 116 -8.35 -4.24 -8.22
N MET A 117 -7.62 -3.66 -7.27
CA MET A 117 -7.77 -2.24 -6.92
C MET A 117 -7.50 -1.34 -8.13
N LEU A 118 -6.40 -1.60 -8.81
CA LEU A 118 -6.00 -0.78 -9.95
C LEU A 118 -6.88 -1.01 -11.17
N HIS A 119 -7.35 -2.22 -11.35
CA HIS A 119 -8.22 -2.57 -12.46
C HIS A 119 -9.59 -1.91 -12.32
N LEU A 120 -10.16 -1.97 -11.11
CA LEU A 120 -11.44 -1.33 -10.84
C LEU A 120 -11.36 0.17 -11.08
N GLU A 121 -10.26 0.78 -10.69
CA GLU A 121 -10.05 2.21 -10.89
C GLU A 121 -9.99 2.57 -12.37
N GLN A 122 -9.42 1.69 -13.20
CA GLN A 122 -9.33 1.93 -14.62
C GLN A 122 -10.67 1.84 -15.34
N GLU A 123 -11.59 1.09 -14.80
CA GLU A 123 -12.89 0.87 -15.42
C GLU A 123 -13.88 2.00 -15.17
N VAL A 124 -13.54 2.90 -14.28
CA VAL A 124 -14.36 4.06 -14.02
C VAL A 124 -14.09 5.15 -15.03
#